data_40a5cc5b0425ade7359905d4b2debf2b
#
_entry.id   40a5cc5b0425ade7359905d4b2debf2b
#
_cell.length_a   1.000
_cell.length_b   1.000
_cell.length_c   1.000
_cell.angle_alpha   90.00
_cell.angle_beta   90.00
_cell.angle_gamma   90.00
#
_symmetry.space_group_name_H-M   'P 1'
#
loop_
_entity.id
_entity.type
_entity.pdbx_description
1 polymer ?
#
loop_
_entity_poly.entity_id
_entity_poly.type
_entity_poly.pdbx_seq_one_letter_code
_entity_poly.pdbx_strand_id
1 'polypeptide(L)'
;MIGMDEQKILSKLREICLGLPGASETVTFGHPTFQAGKMKTFAVLERYKGELSISFKVGKSMQSVFLDDPRFFKTPYVGQHGWVSLRVNGGRLDWKEIAELAKGSHKLITGNKK
;
A
#
# COMPACT_ATOMS: atom_id res chain seq x y z
N MET A 1 -4.37 -1.35 -22.21
CA MET A 1 -3.99 -2.63 -21.71
C MET A 1 -3.77 -2.59 -20.26
N ILE A 2 -4.70 -3.17 -19.61
CA ILE A 2 -4.68 -3.18 -18.17
C ILE A 2 -3.48 -3.89 -17.61
N GLY A 3 -3.11 -5.00 -18.20
CA GLY A 3 -1.96 -5.76 -17.71
C GLY A 3 -0.68 -4.98 -17.73
N MET A 4 -0.48 -4.17 -18.75
CA MET A 4 0.73 -3.37 -18.84
C MET A 4 0.80 -2.31 -17.77
N ASP A 5 -0.34 -1.67 -17.50
CA ASP A 5 -0.37 -0.66 -16.46
C ASP A 5 -0.05 -1.26 -15.11
N GLU A 6 -0.60 -2.44 -14.85
CA GLU A 6 -0.36 -3.11 -13.59
C GLU A 6 1.11 -3.46 -13.42
N GLN A 7 1.77 -3.90 -14.49
CA GLN A 7 3.19 -4.22 -14.43
C GLN A 7 4.03 -2.99 -14.14
N LYS A 8 3.69 -1.88 -14.76
CA LYS A 8 4.40 -0.64 -14.51
C LYS A 8 4.24 -0.17 -13.08
N ILE A 9 3.01 -0.27 -12.59
CA ILE A 9 2.72 0.13 -11.22
C ILE A 9 3.50 -0.73 -10.25
N LEU A 10 3.52 -2.03 -10.49
CA LEU A 10 4.26 -2.93 -9.63
C LEU A 10 5.75 -2.63 -9.65
N SER A 11 6.29 -2.33 -10.81
CA SER A 11 7.70 -1.99 -10.96
C SER A 11 8.07 -0.78 -10.12
N LYS A 12 7.25 0.25 -10.22
CA LYS A 12 7.50 1.47 -9.45
C LYS A 12 7.33 1.25 -7.96
N LEU A 13 6.32 0.49 -7.60
CA LEU A 13 6.08 0.19 -6.20
C LEU A 13 7.23 -0.61 -5.60
N ARG A 14 7.79 -1.52 -6.40
CA ARG A 14 8.96 -2.29 -5.97
C ARG A 14 10.14 -1.39 -5.66
N GLU A 15 10.39 -0.43 -6.54
CA GLU A 15 11.50 0.50 -6.32
C GLU A 15 11.35 1.22 -4.99
N ILE A 16 10.14 1.67 -4.72
CA ILE A 16 9.88 2.40 -3.50
C ILE A 16 9.99 1.51 -2.27
N CYS A 17 9.26 0.41 -2.29
CA CYS A 17 9.12 -0.42 -1.10
C CYS A 17 10.40 -1.18 -0.77
N LEU A 18 11.06 -1.73 -1.78
CA LEU A 18 12.27 -2.51 -1.53
C LEU A 18 13.45 -1.63 -1.16
N GLY A 19 13.31 -0.32 -1.35
CA GLY A 19 14.33 0.60 -0.88
C GLY A 19 14.25 0.91 0.60
N LEU A 20 13.20 0.45 1.27
CA LEU A 20 13.05 0.70 2.71
C LEU A 20 13.78 -0.37 3.52
N PRO A 21 14.25 -0.02 4.74
CA PRO A 21 15.07 -0.96 5.53
C PRO A 21 14.37 -2.28 5.81
N GLY A 22 15.08 -3.36 5.55
CA GLY A 22 14.59 -4.70 5.84
C GLY A 22 13.42 -5.15 5.01
N ALA A 23 13.13 -4.46 3.92
CA ALA A 23 11.95 -4.76 3.12
C ALA A 23 12.18 -5.95 2.19
N SER A 24 11.13 -6.73 2.00
CA SER A 24 11.16 -7.83 1.06
C SER A 24 9.79 -7.96 0.41
N GLU A 25 9.74 -8.67 -0.68
CA GLU A 25 8.49 -8.88 -1.41
C GLU A 25 8.10 -10.34 -1.35
N THR A 26 6.80 -10.58 -1.19
CA THR A 26 6.27 -11.94 -1.25
C THR A 26 4.92 -11.87 -1.94
N VAL A 27 4.23 -12.99 -1.99
CA VAL A 27 2.88 -13.05 -2.57
C VAL A 27 1.94 -13.59 -1.51
N THR A 28 0.88 -12.85 -1.24
CA THR A 28 -0.13 -13.25 -0.28
C THR A 28 -1.48 -13.28 -0.99
N PHE A 29 -2.11 -14.44 -1.01
CA PHE A 29 -3.38 -14.61 -1.71
C PHE A 29 -3.31 -14.12 -3.15
N GLY A 30 -2.17 -14.36 -3.80
CA GLY A 30 -2.00 -13.99 -5.19
C GLY A 30 -1.64 -12.52 -5.43
N HIS A 31 -1.42 -11.76 -4.36
CA HIS A 31 -1.13 -10.33 -4.49
C HIS A 31 0.31 -10.02 -4.09
N PRO A 32 1.00 -9.17 -4.87
CA PRO A 32 2.34 -8.71 -4.45
C PRO A 32 2.26 -8.00 -3.11
N THR A 33 3.06 -8.45 -2.18
CA THR A 33 3.00 -8.00 -0.79
C THR A 33 4.39 -7.60 -0.33
N PHE A 34 4.49 -6.44 0.30
CA PHE A 34 5.78 -5.95 0.79
C PHE A 34 5.79 -5.99 2.31
N GLN A 35 6.84 -6.61 2.84
CA GLN A 35 6.95 -6.84 4.27
C GLN A 35 8.29 -6.33 4.78
N ALA A 36 8.35 -6.09 6.08
CA ALA A 36 9.59 -5.69 6.72
C ALA A 36 9.68 -6.40 8.06
N GLY A 37 10.90 -6.55 8.54
CA GLY A 37 11.12 -7.22 9.81
C GLY A 37 10.63 -8.65 9.75
N LYS A 38 9.88 -9.05 10.76
CA LYS A 38 9.40 -10.43 10.81
C LYS A 38 8.07 -10.57 10.12
N MET A 39 8.12 -10.51 8.81
CA MET A 39 6.94 -10.76 7.97
C MET A 39 5.78 -9.83 8.28
N LYS A 40 6.10 -8.58 8.59
CA LYS A 40 5.05 -7.59 8.83
C LYS A 40 4.76 -6.84 7.55
N THR A 41 3.55 -6.96 7.08
CA THR A 41 3.15 -6.36 5.81
C THR A 41 2.94 -4.87 5.95
N PHE A 42 3.51 -4.09 5.02
CA PHE A 42 3.31 -2.64 5.04
C PHE A 42 2.73 -2.09 3.76
N ALA A 43 2.71 -2.86 2.68
CA ALA A 43 2.09 -2.42 1.44
C ALA A 43 1.68 -3.63 0.62
N VAL A 44 0.55 -3.52 -0.07
CA VAL A 44 0.05 -4.61 -0.91
C VAL A 44 -0.52 -4.00 -2.18
N LEU A 45 -0.17 -4.60 -3.31
CA LEU A 45 -0.82 -4.25 -4.58
C LEU A 45 -1.84 -5.35 -4.84
N GLU A 46 -3.11 -5.01 -4.71
CA GLU A 46 -4.14 -6.04 -4.80
C GLU A 46 -5.33 -5.59 -5.62
N ARG A 47 -6.07 -6.57 -6.08
CA ARG A 47 -7.27 -6.33 -6.84
C ARG A 47 -8.45 -6.80 -6.00
N TYR A 48 -9.37 -5.91 -5.74
CA TYR A 48 -10.56 -6.22 -4.97
C TYR A 48 -11.78 -5.86 -5.79
N LYS A 49 -12.61 -6.87 -6.05
CA LYS A 49 -13.80 -6.69 -6.88
C LYS A 49 -13.48 -6.04 -8.21
N GLY A 50 -12.37 -6.48 -8.78
CA GLY A 50 -11.96 -6.00 -10.10
C GLY A 50 -11.22 -4.68 -10.09
N GLU A 51 -11.10 -4.06 -8.94
CA GLU A 51 -10.44 -2.76 -8.85
C GLU A 51 -9.04 -2.92 -8.27
N LEU A 52 -8.05 -2.40 -8.98
CA LEU A 52 -6.67 -2.46 -8.53
C LEU A 52 -6.40 -1.33 -7.54
N SER A 53 -5.73 -1.64 -6.46
CA SER A 53 -5.42 -0.65 -5.43
C SER A 53 -4.12 -0.97 -4.75
N ILE A 54 -3.55 0.06 -4.11
CA ILE A 54 -2.36 -0.11 -3.29
C ILE A 54 -2.77 0.20 -1.86
N SER A 55 -2.54 -0.74 -0.97
CA SER A 55 -2.98 -0.61 0.42
C SER A 55 -1.81 -0.33 1.34
N PHE A 56 -2.03 0.56 2.30
CA PHE A 56 -1.03 0.97 3.27
C PHE A 56 -1.68 1.12 4.64
N LYS A 57 -0.87 0.96 5.68
CA LYS A 57 -1.33 1.22 7.03
C LYS A 57 -1.03 2.67 7.38
N VAL A 58 -2.05 3.42 7.75
CA VAL A 58 -1.86 4.82 8.13
C VAL A 58 -2.18 5.07 9.59
N GLY A 59 -2.74 4.07 10.26
CA GLY A 59 -3.12 4.21 11.65
C GLY A 59 -4.55 4.67 11.79
N LYS A 60 -5.17 4.29 12.88
CA LYS A 60 -6.59 4.59 13.09
C LYS A 60 -6.85 6.08 13.19
N SER A 61 -5.94 6.82 13.79
CA SER A 61 -6.15 8.25 13.98
C SER A 61 -6.10 9.02 12.68
N MET A 62 -5.37 8.52 11.68
CA MET A 62 -5.27 9.21 10.39
C MET A 62 -6.23 8.65 9.35
N GLN A 63 -6.82 7.52 9.65
CA GLN A 63 -7.64 6.83 8.66
C GLN A 63 -8.78 7.70 8.13
N SER A 64 -9.49 8.39 9.00
CA SER A 64 -10.62 9.20 8.55
C SER A 64 -10.19 10.35 7.65
N VAL A 65 -8.99 10.88 7.89
CA VAL A 65 -8.47 11.95 7.05
C VAL A 65 -8.31 11.45 5.61
N PHE A 66 -7.71 10.28 5.46
CA PHE A 66 -7.53 9.70 4.13
C PHE A 66 -8.86 9.32 3.50
N LEU A 67 -9.79 8.79 4.30
CA LEU A 67 -11.07 8.34 3.75
C LEU A 67 -11.96 9.48 3.29
N ASP A 68 -11.66 10.71 3.71
CA ASP A 68 -12.36 11.87 3.18
C ASP A 68 -11.98 12.15 1.73
N ASP A 69 -10.87 11.58 1.28
CA ASP A 69 -10.40 11.74 -0.09
C ASP A 69 -10.96 10.60 -0.93
N PRO A 70 -11.74 10.89 -1.99
CA PRO A 70 -12.36 9.83 -2.78
C PRO A 70 -11.41 8.90 -3.49
N ARG A 71 -10.12 9.21 -3.53
CA ARG A 71 -9.14 8.29 -4.11
C ARG A 71 -8.90 7.08 -3.20
N PHE A 72 -9.28 7.18 -1.93
CA PHE A 72 -9.03 6.13 -0.96
C PHE A 72 -10.31 5.45 -0.52
N PHE A 73 -10.17 4.20 -0.10
CA PHE A 73 -11.28 3.50 0.54
C PHE A 73 -10.69 2.64 1.67
N LYS A 74 -11.58 2.24 2.57
CA LYS A 74 -11.17 1.42 3.70
C LYS A 74 -10.80 0.03 3.21
N THR A 75 -9.61 -0.42 3.54
CA THR A 75 -9.13 -1.71 3.06
C THR A 75 -10.00 -2.84 3.60
N PRO A 76 -10.45 -3.75 2.72
CA PRO A 76 -11.24 -4.90 3.21
C PRO A 76 -10.46 -5.71 4.23
N TYR A 77 -11.17 -6.22 5.21
CA TYR A 77 -10.67 -7.11 6.25
C TYR A 77 -9.72 -6.47 7.25
N VAL A 78 -8.72 -5.72 6.79
CA VAL A 78 -7.75 -5.11 7.72
C VAL A 78 -7.99 -3.63 7.96
N GLY A 79 -9.05 -3.08 7.36
CA GLY A 79 -9.35 -1.66 7.54
C GLY A 79 -9.51 -1.29 8.99
N GLN A 80 -10.05 -2.20 9.80
CA GLN A 80 -10.24 -1.94 11.23
C GLN A 80 -8.91 -1.72 11.96
N HIS A 81 -7.81 -2.08 11.32
CA HIS A 81 -6.48 -1.89 11.90
C HIS A 81 -5.79 -0.64 11.35
N GLY A 82 -6.54 0.24 10.72
CA GLY A 82 -5.98 1.50 10.24
C GLY A 82 -5.40 1.45 8.85
N TRP A 83 -5.89 0.57 8.00
CA TRP A 83 -5.44 0.46 6.63
C TRP A 83 -6.36 1.21 5.67
N VAL A 84 -5.76 1.80 4.64
CA VAL A 84 -6.52 2.43 3.56
C VAL A 84 -5.97 1.93 2.24
N SER A 85 -6.81 1.97 1.22
CA SER A 85 -6.44 1.53 -0.13
C SER A 85 -6.57 2.70 -1.09
N LEU A 86 -5.53 2.91 -1.87
CA LEU A 86 -5.51 3.96 -2.89
C LEU A 86 -5.92 3.36 -4.22
N ARG A 87 -6.98 3.91 -4.82
CA ARG A 87 -7.45 3.45 -6.13
C ARG A 87 -6.45 3.79 -7.21
N VAL A 88 -6.24 2.84 -8.11
CA VAL A 88 -5.24 3.01 -9.16
C VAL A 88 -5.87 3.24 -10.52
N ASN A 89 -7.18 3.15 -10.60
CA ASN A 89 -7.85 3.16 -11.88
C ASN A 89 -7.74 4.48 -12.64
N GLY A 90 -7.16 4.37 -13.81
CA GLY A 90 -7.22 5.42 -14.83
C GLY A 90 -6.61 6.75 -14.57
N GLY A 91 -6.25 7.06 -13.37
CA GLY A 91 -5.75 8.37 -13.07
C GLY A 91 -4.24 8.42 -13.05
N ARG A 92 -3.76 9.61 -12.89
CA ARG A 92 -2.36 9.79 -12.68
C ARG A 92 -2.03 9.55 -11.24
N LEU A 93 -1.06 8.71 -10.99
CA LEU A 93 -0.64 8.43 -9.63
C LEU A 93 0.45 9.39 -9.22
N ASP A 94 0.36 9.86 -8.00
CA ASP A 94 1.39 10.72 -7.44
C ASP A 94 2.39 9.84 -6.70
N TRP A 95 3.48 9.50 -7.38
CA TRP A 95 4.46 8.57 -6.82
C TRP A 95 5.20 9.13 -5.62
N LYS A 96 5.24 10.44 -5.51
CA LYS A 96 5.80 11.06 -4.33
C LYS A 96 4.94 10.78 -3.11
N GLU A 97 3.64 10.91 -3.29
CA GLU A 97 2.69 10.63 -2.22
C GLU A 97 2.74 9.16 -1.85
N ILE A 98 2.83 8.29 -2.86
CA ILE A 98 2.87 6.85 -2.61
C ILE A 98 4.13 6.50 -1.84
N ALA A 99 5.26 7.13 -2.15
CA ALA A 99 6.49 6.88 -1.42
C ALA A 99 6.35 7.29 0.04
N GLU A 100 5.68 8.40 0.30
CA GLU A 100 5.46 8.85 1.68
C GLU A 100 4.54 7.91 2.43
N LEU A 101 3.51 7.41 1.75
CA LEU A 101 2.60 6.45 2.36
C LEU A 101 3.31 5.14 2.71
N ALA A 102 4.13 4.67 1.79
CA ALA A 102 4.88 3.44 2.02
C ALA A 102 5.84 3.60 3.20
N LYS A 103 6.52 4.73 3.24
CA LYS A 103 7.46 5.02 4.31
C LYS A 103 6.75 5.09 5.66
N GLY A 104 5.62 5.78 5.70
CA GLY A 104 4.85 5.89 6.93
C GLY A 104 4.33 4.55 7.40
N SER A 105 3.84 3.74 6.46
CA SER A 105 3.34 2.43 6.79
C SER A 105 4.45 1.53 7.34
N HIS A 106 5.60 1.58 6.68
CA HIS A 106 6.77 0.82 7.11
C HIS A 106 7.14 1.16 8.55
N LYS A 107 7.12 2.44 8.87
CA LYS A 107 7.41 2.89 10.22
C LYS A 107 6.43 2.31 11.23
N LEU A 108 5.15 2.36 10.88
CA LEU A 108 4.12 1.87 11.79
C LEU A 108 4.25 0.39 12.08
N ILE A 109 4.50 -0.40 11.04
CA ILE A 109 4.51 -1.85 11.25
C ILE A 109 5.82 -2.34 11.85
N THR A 110 6.90 -1.61 11.72
CA THR A 110 8.14 -2.02 12.34
C THR A 110 8.21 -1.60 13.81
N GLY A 111 7.20 -0.90 14.27
CA GLY A 111 7.17 -0.49 15.66
C GLY A 111 8.16 0.59 15.99
N ASN A 112 8.57 1.29 14.99
CA ASN A 112 9.54 2.33 15.14
C ASN A 112 8.86 3.60 15.63
N LYS A 113 8.43 3.56 16.88
CA LYS A 113 7.78 4.69 17.38
C LYS A 113 8.72 5.44 18.16
N LYS A 114 8.68 6.30 18.33
CA LYS A 114 9.45 7.07 19.10
C LYS A 114 10.09 7.91 18.38
#